data_f991a86f251feafcfcb3926725da1d1f
#
_entry.id   f991a86f251feafcfcb3926725da1d1f
#
_cell.length_a   1.000
_cell.length_b   1.000
_cell.length_c   1.000
_cell.angle_alpha   90.00
_cell.angle_beta   90.00
_cell.angle_gamma   90.00
#
_symmetry.space_group_name_H-M   'P 1'
#
loop_
_entity.id
_entity.type
_entity.pdbx_description
1 polymer ?
#
loop_
_entity_poly.entity_id
_entity_poly.type
_entity_poly.pdbx_seq_one_letter_code
_entity_poly.pdbx_strand_id
1 'polypeptide(L)'
;EGDLAVARTLLDEAEEERPALAGRRGESAFEDLRDFDDRIGGVVEMVFQGKYTWFPLEFARSLEPNAPKKLRDLIWPGARITADDGTSADVFLFALYPGSAAHEDDLVKLGRMTDWKNLSEDLQAGLGLRSILVDGEDVSLLELGPVEFDEREPLPS
;
A
#
# COMPACT_ATOMS: atom_id res chain seq x y z
N GLU A 1 11.06 16.54 -18.21
CA GLU A 1 10.79 15.31 -19.03
C GLU A 1 11.82 14.21 -18.76
N GLY A 2 13.14 14.53 -18.68
CA GLY A 2 14.17 13.53 -18.41
C GLY A 2 14.04 12.84 -17.06
N ASP A 3 13.63 13.55 -16.02
CA ASP A 3 13.50 13.00 -14.66
C ASP A 3 12.39 11.94 -14.55
N LEU A 4 11.31 12.08 -15.30
CA LEU A 4 10.20 11.11 -15.29
C LEU A 4 10.56 9.81 -16.01
N ALA A 5 11.34 9.87 -17.09
CA ALA A 5 11.83 8.69 -17.78
C ALA A 5 12.81 7.89 -16.91
N VAL A 6 13.70 8.59 -16.20
CA VAL A 6 14.60 7.98 -15.21
C VAL A 6 13.79 7.36 -14.06
N ALA A 7 12.78 8.08 -13.56
CA ALA A 7 11.91 7.56 -12.52
C ALA A 7 11.20 6.27 -12.97
N ARG A 8 10.69 6.20 -14.20
CA ARG A 8 10.06 4.98 -14.72
C ARG A 8 11.04 3.81 -14.74
N THR A 9 12.25 4.03 -15.27
CA THR A 9 13.28 2.99 -15.30
C THR A 9 13.60 2.46 -13.91
N LEU A 10 13.80 3.35 -12.93
CA LEU A 10 14.09 2.94 -11.55
C LEU A 10 12.93 2.19 -10.89
N LEU A 11 11.69 2.57 -11.20
CA LEU A 11 10.51 1.86 -10.70
C LEU A 11 10.36 0.47 -11.33
N ASP A 12 10.69 0.32 -12.62
CA ASP A 12 10.69 -0.98 -13.28
C ASP A 12 11.77 -1.90 -12.69
N GLU A 13 12.98 -1.39 -12.48
CA GLU A 13 14.06 -2.12 -11.81
C GLU A 13 13.66 -2.54 -10.39
N ALA A 14 13.06 -1.63 -9.63
CA ALA A 14 12.60 -1.93 -8.27
C ALA A 14 11.49 -3.00 -8.26
N GLU A 15 10.59 -2.98 -9.23
CA GLU A 15 9.54 -4.00 -9.33
C GLU A 15 10.10 -5.36 -9.76
N GLU A 16 11.09 -5.39 -10.67
CA GLU A 16 11.76 -6.62 -11.06
C GLU A 16 12.53 -7.27 -9.91
N GLU A 17 13.12 -6.45 -9.02
CA GLU A 17 13.85 -6.92 -7.84
C GLU A 17 12.93 -7.24 -6.65
N ARG A 18 11.70 -6.74 -6.65
CA ARG A 18 10.76 -6.96 -5.56
C ARG A 18 10.38 -8.44 -5.45
N PRO A 19 10.50 -9.05 -4.26
CA PRO A 19 10.01 -10.41 -4.08
C PRO A 19 8.48 -10.45 -4.16
N ALA A 20 7.93 -11.49 -4.75
CA ALA A 20 6.50 -11.77 -4.66
C ALA A 20 6.11 -12.01 -3.19
N LEU A 21 5.01 -11.41 -2.77
CA LEU A 21 4.53 -11.45 -1.39
C LEU A 21 3.31 -12.34 -1.29
N ALA A 22 3.55 -13.65 -1.24
CA ALA A 22 2.48 -14.64 -1.06
C ALA A 22 1.94 -14.65 0.38
N GLY A 23 0.71 -15.09 0.53
CA GLY A 23 0.08 -15.17 1.84
C GLY A 23 -1.39 -15.54 1.80
N ARG A 24 -2.11 -15.15 2.83
CA ARG A 24 -3.54 -15.38 2.97
C ARG A 24 -4.27 -14.10 3.36
N ARG A 25 -5.43 -13.93 2.76
CA ARG A 25 -6.42 -12.90 3.11
C ARG A 25 -7.70 -13.61 3.55
N GLY A 26 -7.90 -13.72 4.86
CA GLY A 26 -8.92 -14.61 5.41
C GLY A 26 -8.62 -16.07 5.06
N GLU A 27 -9.56 -16.74 4.40
CA GLU A 27 -9.40 -18.15 3.94
C GLU A 27 -8.80 -18.25 2.53
N SER A 28 -8.67 -17.14 1.82
CA SER A 28 -8.17 -17.11 0.44
C SER A 28 -6.66 -16.92 0.41
N ALA A 29 -5.94 -17.83 -0.23
CA ALA A 29 -4.51 -17.66 -0.52
C ALA A 29 -4.30 -16.72 -1.71
N PHE A 30 -3.20 -15.99 -1.71
CA PHE A 30 -2.74 -15.19 -2.83
C PHE A 30 -1.24 -15.40 -3.06
N GLU A 31 -0.78 -15.12 -4.26
CA GLU A 31 0.62 -15.27 -4.66
C GLU A 31 1.41 -13.95 -4.60
N ASP A 32 0.72 -12.82 -4.73
CA ASP A 32 1.33 -11.50 -4.62
C ASP A 32 0.36 -10.43 -4.12
N LEU A 33 0.90 -9.47 -3.37
CA LEU A 33 0.19 -8.29 -2.88
C LEU A 33 1.10 -7.07 -2.98
N ARG A 34 0.57 -5.98 -3.57
CA ARG A 34 1.28 -4.69 -3.66
C ARG A 34 0.29 -3.53 -3.74
N ASP A 35 0.77 -2.32 -3.49
CA ASP A 35 0.00 -1.13 -3.85
C ASP A 35 -0.13 -1.03 -5.37
N PHE A 36 -1.26 -0.55 -5.86
CA PHE A 36 -1.50 -0.34 -7.29
C PHE A 36 -0.60 0.76 -7.86
N ASP A 37 -0.27 1.78 -7.07
CA ASP A 37 0.62 2.86 -7.47
C ASP A 37 2.07 2.35 -7.51
N ASP A 38 2.67 2.31 -8.69
CA ASP A 38 4.04 1.82 -8.90
C ASP A 38 5.09 2.57 -8.06
N ARG A 39 4.82 3.82 -7.70
CA ARG A 39 5.74 4.61 -6.85
C ARG A 39 5.80 4.10 -5.42
N ILE A 40 4.79 3.34 -4.99
CA ILE A 40 4.65 2.79 -3.65
C ILE A 40 4.92 1.29 -3.66
N GLY A 41 4.25 0.57 -4.55
CA GLY A 41 4.49 -0.84 -4.84
C GLY A 41 4.56 -1.72 -3.59
N GLY A 42 5.75 -2.11 -3.22
CA GLY A 42 6.04 -3.05 -2.14
C GLY A 42 6.16 -2.43 -0.74
N VAL A 43 5.79 -1.17 -0.54
CA VAL A 43 5.84 -0.53 0.78
C VAL A 43 4.45 -0.12 1.27
N VAL A 44 4.28 -0.03 2.58
CA VAL A 44 3.11 0.56 3.20
C VAL A 44 3.49 1.87 3.88
N GLU A 45 2.72 2.92 3.59
CA GLU A 45 2.84 4.21 4.24
C GLU A 45 2.04 4.19 5.54
N MET A 46 2.66 4.58 6.64
CA MET A 46 2.03 4.56 7.95
C MET A 46 2.57 5.64 8.87
N VAL A 47 1.83 5.92 9.93
CA VAL A 47 2.33 6.66 11.09
C VAL A 47 2.62 5.67 12.20
N PHE A 48 3.87 5.58 12.57
CA PHE A 48 4.37 4.76 13.66
C PHE A 48 5.00 5.65 14.74
N GLN A 49 4.49 5.57 15.96
CA GLN A 49 4.96 6.40 17.10
C GLN A 49 5.00 7.90 16.77
N GLY A 50 3.99 8.40 16.06
CA GLY A 50 3.90 9.80 15.66
C GLY A 50 4.81 10.21 14.49
N LYS A 51 5.49 9.25 13.84
CA LYS A 51 6.39 9.51 12.70
C LYS A 51 5.84 8.89 11.43
N TYR A 52 5.87 9.65 10.35
CA TYR A 52 5.61 9.15 9.00
C TYR A 52 6.70 8.14 8.62
N THR A 53 6.27 6.95 8.22
CA THR A 53 7.17 5.81 8.00
C THR A 53 6.75 5.06 6.74
N TRP A 54 7.72 4.68 5.93
CA TRP A 54 7.58 3.71 4.86
C TRP A 54 8.10 2.37 5.37
N PHE A 55 7.22 1.38 5.39
CA PHE A 55 7.57 0.04 5.85
C PHE A 55 7.53 -0.93 4.66
N PRO A 56 8.66 -1.56 4.30
CA PRO A 56 8.68 -2.55 3.22
C PRO A 56 7.85 -3.78 3.62
N LEU A 57 6.88 -4.14 2.80
CA LEU A 57 6.00 -5.28 3.07
C LEU A 57 6.75 -6.61 3.08
N GLU A 58 7.91 -6.69 2.44
CA GLU A 58 8.78 -7.87 2.48
C GLU A 58 9.28 -8.22 3.90
N PHE A 59 9.23 -7.29 4.84
CA PHE A 59 9.56 -7.52 6.25
C PHE A 59 8.32 -7.69 7.13
N ALA A 60 7.13 -7.70 6.55
CA ALA A 60 5.90 -7.92 7.29
C ALA A 60 5.53 -9.40 7.35
N ARG A 61 5.19 -9.89 8.54
CA ARG A 61 4.51 -11.16 8.75
C ARG A 61 3.00 -11.01 8.62
N SER A 62 2.45 -9.92 9.12
CA SER A 62 1.03 -9.63 8.98
C SER A 62 0.74 -8.13 8.96
N LEU A 63 -0.34 -7.79 8.31
CA LEU A 63 -0.93 -6.46 8.32
C LEU A 63 -2.44 -6.62 8.56
N GLU A 64 -2.93 -6.05 9.66
CA GLU A 64 -4.30 -6.22 10.11
C GLU A 64 -4.98 -4.84 10.22
N PRO A 65 -5.52 -4.29 9.13
CA PRO A 65 -6.30 -3.06 9.18
C PRO A 65 -7.57 -3.26 9.99
N ASN A 66 -7.89 -2.30 10.85
CA ASN A 66 -9.15 -2.29 11.59
C ASN A 66 -10.28 -1.84 10.68
N ALA A 67 -11.46 -2.44 10.84
CA ALA A 67 -12.66 -1.94 10.18
C ALA A 67 -12.97 -0.51 10.63
N PRO A 68 -13.32 0.40 9.71
CA PRO A 68 -13.66 1.77 10.06
C PRO A 68 -14.86 1.83 11.01
N LYS A 69 -14.73 2.56 12.11
CA LYS A 69 -15.81 2.81 13.09
C LYS A 69 -16.20 4.28 13.20
N LYS A 70 -15.29 5.17 12.82
CA LYS A 70 -15.45 6.62 12.87
C LYS A 70 -15.07 7.22 11.52
N LEU A 71 -15.53 8.44 11.23
CA LEU A 71 -15.19 9.14 9.99
C LEU A 71 -13.70 9.29 9.79
N ARG A 72 -12.94 9.51 10.86
CA ARG A 72 -11.48 9.57 10.81
C ARG A 72 -10.85 8.29 10.26
N ASP A 73 -11.43 7.14 10.57
CA ASP A 73 -10.90 5.83 10.16
C ASP A 73 -11.03 5.61 8.64
N LEU A 74 -11.86 6.40 7.96
CA LEU A 74 -11.97 6.38 6.50
C LEU A 74 -10.77 7.06 5.81
N ILE A 75 -10.00 7.85 6.55
CA ILE A 75 -8.83 8.57 6.06
C ILE A 75 -7.55 7.99 6.68
N TRP A 76 -7.59 7.71 7.99
CA TRP A 76 -6.48 7.13 8.76
C TRP A 76 -6.95 5.90 9.54
N PRO A 77 -7.17 4.77 8.87
CA PRO A 77 -7.53 3.55 9.59
C PRO A 77 -6.40 3.11 10.49
N GLY A 78 -6.74 2.72 11.71
CA GLY A 78 -5.82 2.04 12.60
C GLY A 78 -5.51 0.64 12.05
N ALA A 79 -4.31 0.15 12.31
CA ALA A 79 -3.90 -1.21 11.94
C ALA A 79 -2.89 -1.75 12.93
N ARG A 80 -2.77 -3.08 12.96
CA ARG A 80 -1.66 -3.76 13.59
C ARG A 80 -0.73 -4.32 12.53
N ILE A 81 0.55 -4.02 12.65
CA ILE A 81 1.59 -4.61 11.81
C ILE A 81 2.49 -5.49 12.66
N THR A 82 2.82 -6.66 12.15
CA THR A 82 3.78 -7.58 12.77
C THR A 82 4.91 -7.81 11.78
N ALA A 83 6.14 -7.56 12.22
CA ALA A 83 7.34 -7.79 11.41
C ALA A 83 7.79 -9.25 11.50
N ASP A 84 8.68 -9.66 10.59
CA ASP A 84 9.22 -11.02 10.53
C ASP A 84 9.95 -11.45 11.80
N ASP A 85 10.53 -10.50 12.54
CA ASP A 85 11.18 -10.76 13.84
C ASP A 85 10.18 -10.97 14.98
N GLY A 86 8.86 -10.90 14.71
CA GLY A 86 7.79 -11.04 15.70
C GLY A 86 7.41 -9.74 16.41
N THR A 87 8.08 -8.64 16.14
CA THR A 87 7.72 -7.33 16.71
C THR A 87 6.38 -6.86 16.14
N SER A 88 5.46 -6.48 17.01
CA SER A 88 4.14 -5.94 16.61
C SER A 88 3.98 -4.51 17.08
N ALA A 89 3.27 -3.72 16.29
CA ALA A 89 2.95 -2.33 16.62
C ALA A 89 1.56 -1.94 16.11
N ASP A 90 0.91 -1.06 16.86
CA ASP A 90 -0.29 -0.38 16.40
C ASP A 90 0.12 0.89 15.63
N VAL A 91 -0.41 1.04 14.43
CA VAL A 91 -0.07 2.11 13.50
C VAL A 91 -1.33 2.73 12.91
N PHE A 92 -1.19 3.88 12.26
CA PHE A 92 -2.23 4.44 11.39
C PHE A 92 -1.76 4.33 9.94
N LEU A 93 -2.65 3.83 9.08
CA LEU A 93 -2.42 3.77 7.63
C LEU A 93 -2.99 5.03 6.96
N PHE A 94 -2.58 5.25 5.73
CA PHE A 94 -3.14 6.31 4.88
C PHE A 94 -4.09 5.67 3.87
N ALA A 95 -5.39 5.88 4.04
CA ALA A 95 -6.40 5.37 3.11
C ALA A 95 -6.40 6.15 1.79
N LEU A 96 -5.85 7.36 1.77
CA LEU A 96 -5.77 8.21 0.58
C LEU A 96 -4.34 8.30 0.06
N TYR A 97 -4.21 8.35 -1.26
CA TYR A 97 -2.95 8.69 -1.89
C TYR A 97 -2.56 10.15 -1.63
N PRO A 98 -1.25 10.47 -1.59
CA PRO A 98 -0.77 11.84 -1.45
C PRO A 98 -1.32 12.76 -2.55
N GLY A 99 -1.69 13.98 -2.19
CA GLY A 99 -2.22 14.97 -3.14
C GLY A 99 -3.72 14.90 -3.40
N SER A 100 -4.43 13.92 -2.84
CA SER A 100 -5.87 13.75 -3.04
C SER A 100 -6.70 14.96 -2.62
N ALA A 101 -6.27 15.72 -1.60
CA ALA A 101 -6.96 16.92 -1.12
C ALA A 101 -7.03 18.04 -2.15
N ALA A 102 -6.15 18.05 -3.14
CA ALA A 102 -6.10 19.04 -4.21
C ALA A 102 -6.94 18.65 -5.46
N HIS A 103 -7.56 17.49 -5.45
CA HIS A 103 -8.40 17.02 -6.55
C HIS A 103 -9.67 17.86 -6.69
N GLU A 104 -10.22 17.98 -7.89
CA GLU A 104 -11.44 18.77 -8.15
C GLU A 104 -12.69 18.03 -7.67
N ASP A 105 -12.71 16.69 -7.79
CA ASP A 105 -13.84 15.85 -7.39
C ASP A 105 -13.83 15.57 -5.87
N ASP A 106 -14.90 15.91 -5.19
CA ASP A 106 -15.06 15.69 -3.75
C ASP A 106 -15.09 14.20 -3.38
N LEU A 107 -15.54 13.30 -4.27
CA LEU A 107 -15.52 11.86 -4.01
C LEU A 107 -14.07 11.34 -3.91
N VAL A 108 -13.17 11.89 -4.72
CA VAL A 108 -11.74 11.58 -4.66
C VAL A 108 -11.13 12.14 -3.37
N LYS A 109 -11.41 13.42 -3.05
CA LYS A 109 -10.92 14.06 -1.81
C LYS A 109 -11.33 13.32 -0.56
N LEU A 110 -12.55 12.76 -0.55
CA LEU A 110 -13.12 12.05 0.59
C LEU A 110 -12.78 10.55 0.61
N GLY A 111 -11.99 10.09 -0.35
CA GLY A 111 -11.62 8.67 -0.43
C GLY A 111 -12.77 7.73 -0.74
N ARG A 112 -13.74 8.23 -1.50
CA ARG A 112 -14.88 7.42 -1.98
C ARG A 112 -14.69 6.91 -3.40
N MET A 113 -13.66 7.41 -4.06
CA MET A 113 -13.29 7.04 -5.42
C MET A 113 -11.79 7.15 -5.58
N THR A 114 -11.25 6.34 -6.46
CA THR A 114 -9.85 6.39 -6.91
C THR A 114 -9.80 7.01 -8.30
N ASP A 115 -8.85 7.88 -8.52
CA ASP A 115 -8.54 8.45 -9.85
C ASP A 115 -7.05 8.33 -10.12
N TRP A 116 -6.66 8.44 -11.37
CA TRP A 116 -5.28 8.28 -11.81
C TRP A 116 -4.83 9.49 -12.61
N LYS A 117 -3.78 10.15 -12.12
CA LYS A 117 -3.16 11.28 -12.79
C LYS A 117 -1.98 10.80 -13.63
N ASN A 118 -2.01 11.08 -14.94
CA ASN A 118 -0.86 10.83 -15.79
C ASN A 118 0.27 11.81 -15.45
N LEU A 119 1.41 11.27 -15.06
CA LEU A 119 2.66 12.02 -14.87
C LEU A 119 3.49 12.02 -16.15
N SER A 120 3.46 10.90 -16.88
CA SER A 120 4.02 10.71 -18.22
C SER A 120 3.18 9.70 -19.00
N GLU A 121 3.63 9.34 -20.19
CA GLU A 121 2.97 8.32 -21.03
C GLU A 121 2.85 6.96 -20.30
N ASP A 122 3.87 6.61 -19.50
CA ASP A 122 4.02 5.31 -18.87
C ASP A 122 3.97 5.36 -17.33
N LEU A 123 3.67 6.52 -16.72
CA LEU A 123 3.66 6.68 -15.28
C LEU A 123 2.41 7.40 -14.80
N GLN A 124 1.68 6.76 -13.92
CA GLN A 124 0.48 7.30 -13.28
C GLN A 124 0.68 7.42 -11.78
N ALA A 125 0.03 8.41 -11.19
CA ALA A 125 -0.08 8.61 -9.75
C ALA A 125 -1.52 8.35 -9.31
N GLY A 126 -1.70 7.58 -8.25
CA GLY A 126 -3.00 7.40 -7.61
C GLY A 126 -3.45 8.66 -6.87
N LEU A 127 -4.75 8.92 -6.90
CA LEU A 127 -5.44 9.96 -6.15
C LEU A 127 -6.72 9.37 -5.55
N GLY A 128 -7.10 9.83 -4.37
CA GLY A 128 -8.27 9.32 -3.66
C GLY A 128 -7.98 8.03 -2.89
N LEU A 129 -8.96 7.14 -2.84
CA LEU A 129 -8.89 5.90 -2.07
C LEU A 129 -7.76 5.00 -2.59
N ARG A 130 -6.90 4.60 -1.68
CA ARG A 130 -5.75 3.72 -1.96
C ARG A 130 -6.22 2.34 -2.41
N SER A 131 -5.60 1.86 -3.45
CA SER A 131 -5.91 0.61 -4.13
C SER A 131 -4.75 -0.37 -3.97
N ILE A 132 -5.08 -1.58 -3.57
CA ILE A 132 -4.13 -2.69 -3.37
C ILE A 132 -4.41 -3.75 -4.42
N LEU A 133 -3.39 -4.22 -5.09
CA LEU A 133 -3.49 -5.37 -5.98
C LEU A 133 -3.20 -6.66 -5.20
N VAL A 134 -4.16 -7.57 -5.22
CA VAL A 134 -4.04 -8.92 -4.68
C VAL A 134 -4.23 -9.89 -5.85
N ASP A 135 -3.16 -10.52 -6.30
CA ASP A 135 -3.14 -11.33 -7.54
C ASP A 135 -3.69 -10.59 -8.77
N GLY A 136 -3.43 -9.29 -8.86
CA GLY A 136 -3.94 -8.45 -9.93
C GLY A 136 -5.38 -7.96 -9.77
N GLU A 137 -6.08 -8.38 -8.72
CA GLU A 137 -7.40 -7.85 -8.38
C GLU A 137 -7.29 -6.57 -7.54
N ASP A 138 -8.04 -5.56 -7.93
CA ASP A 138 -8.10 -4.28 -7.24
C ASP A 138 -8.98 -4.37 -5.99
N VAL A 139 -8.37 -4.13 -4.83
CA VAL A 139 -9.03 -4.11 -3.53
C VAL A 139 -8.72 -2.79 -2.84
N SER A 140 -9.72 -2.05 -2.39
CA SER A 140 -9.45 -0.82 -1.62
C SER A 140 -8.78 -1.15 -0.28
N LEU A 141 -7.94 -0.24 0.21
CA LEU A 141 -7.29 -0.42 1.52
C LEU A 141 -8.32 -0.65 2.64
N LEU A 142 -9.47 0.01 2.58
CA LEU A 142 -10.53 -0.11 3.60
C LEU A 142 -11.24 -1.48 3.56
N GLU A 143 -11.21 -2.17 2.42
CA GLU A 143 -11.82 -3.49 2.23
C GLU A 143 -10.81 -4.65 2.34
N LEU A 144 -9.51 -4.33 2.43
CA LEU A 144 -8.44 -5.33 2.44
C LEU A 144 -8.62 -6.36 3.56
N GLY A 145 -8.93 -5.91 4.77
CA GLY A 145 -9.01 -6.77 5.95
C GLY A 145 -7.64 -7.33 6.37
N PRO A 146 -7.63 -8.27 7.32
CA PRO A 146 -6.38 -8.89 7.78
C PRO A 146 -5.68 -9.69 6.68
N VAL A 147 -4.37 -9.48 6.59
CA VAL A 147 -3.47 -10.18 5.66
C VAL A 147 -2.33 -10.81 6.46
N GLU A 148 -2.05 -12.08 6.20
CA GLU A 148 -0.92 -12.81 6.75
C GLU A 148 -0.02 -13.25 5.60
N PHE A 149 1.25 -12.90 5.66
CA PHE A 149 2.23 -13.27 4.65
C PHE A 149 2.91 -14.59 5.00
N ASP A 150 3.25 -15.37 3.98
CA ASP A 150 3.97 -16.61 4.15
C ASP A 150 5.39 -16.35 4.66
N GLU A 151 5.94 -17.31 5.40
CA GLU A 151 7.34 -17.24 5.82
C GLU A 151 8.25 -17.21 4.60
N ARG A 152 9.19 -16.29 4.63
CA ARG A 152 10.21 -16.12 3.59
C ARG A 152 11.58 -16.43 4.15
N GLU A 153 12.46 -16.95 3.30
CA GLU A 153 13.85 -17.05 3.67
C GLU A 153 14.43 -15.65 3.91
N PRO A 154 15.23 -15.47 4.97
CA PRO A 154 15.88 -14.18 5.19
C PRO A 154 16.73 -13.82 3.97
N LEU A 155 16.64 -12.55 3.56
CA LEU A 155 17.48 -12.04 2.48
C LEU A 155 18.95 -12.33 2.80
N PRO A 156 19.74 -12.75 1.82
CA PRO A 156 21.16 -12.96 2.03
C PRO A 156 21.82 -11.66 2.47
N SER A 157 22.52 -11.72 3.59
CA SER A 157 23.25 -10.59 4.17
C SER A 157 24.46 -10.19 3.30
#